data_ad074abedfb4e201ece2a90781035052
#
_entry.id   ad074abedfb4e201ece2a90781035052
#
_cell.length_a   1.000
_cell.length_b   1.000
_cell.length_c   1.000
_cell.angle_alpha   90.00
_cell.angle_beta   90.00
_cell.angle_gamma   90.00
#
_symmetry.space_group_name_H-M   'P 1'
#
loop_
_entity.id
_entity.type
_entity.pdbx_description
1 polymer ?
#
loop_
_entity_poly.entity_id
_entity_poly.type
_entity_poly.pdbx_seq_one_letter_code
_entity_poly.pdbx_strand_id
1 'polypeptide(L)'
;MTEKWLIAPGEERVIDIAQATKLKIGLVGGQVDVVAHDEPGIRIEVHGVTTKDLRIESDGTQIEIDHPQIGWDNFLEVFRNFGSGGPKAEVSVAVPRGIALNLGVVNAGALVSGLANDAKLNTVSGDIIVDTHTGDLSVNTVSGDVQIRELTGSINANSVSGDVAVTGSVRRITIDTVSGAIWADATGNINTINLNTVAGNSTIRLAETLPANYVMRSMSGRVMVDGIDRGATGPTNYTGSAGELAGSFVDVRANSVSGDITVLRQPVRTVADDEEWEA
;
A
#
# COMPACT_ATOMS: atom_id res chain seq x y z
N MET A 1 25.59 11.85 -16.98
CA MET A 1 25.90 10.92 -18.08
C MET A 1 24.81 9.88 -18.05
N THR A 2 24.10 9.64 -19.12
CA THR A 2 23.04 8.63 -19.15
C THR A 2 23.68 7.28 -19.40
N GLU A 3 23.46 6.34 -18.50
CA GLU A 3 23.89 4.95 -18.64
C GLU A 3 22.67 4.09 -18.95
N LYS A 4 22.85 3.12 -19.83
CA LYS A 4 21.76 2.27 -20.29
C LYS A 4 22.19 0.82 -20.42
N TRP A 5 21.43 -0.05 -19.85
CA TRP A 5 21.61 -1.51 -19.91
C TRP A 5 20.37 -2.15 -20.53
N LEU A 6 20.58 -3.10 -21.40
CA LEU A 6 19.52 -3.93 -21.98
C LEU A 6 19.84 -5.37 -21.59
N ILE A 7 18.89 -6.04 -20.96
CA ILE A 7 19.05 -7.39 -20.43
C ILE A 7 18.11 -8.29 -21.23
N ALA A 8 18.73 -9.23 -21.96
CA ALA A 8 17.99 -10.13 -22.83
C ALA A 8 17.30 -11.26 -22.02
N PRO A 9 16.27 -11.90 -22.61
CA PRO A 9 15.63 -13.06 -22.00
C PRO A 9 16.65 -14.18 -21.66
N GLY A 10 16.58 -14.66 -20.41
CA GLY A 10 17.49 -15.67 -19.86
C GLY A 10 18.83 -15.13 -19.34
N GLU A 11 19.05 -13.81 -19.40
CA GLU A 11 20.24 -13.17 -18.83
C GLU A 11 19.97 -12.75 -17.38
N GLU A 12 20.96 -13.00 -16.50
CA GLU A 12 21.02 -12.48 -15.14
C GLU A 12 22.06 -11.37 -15.08
N ARG A 13 21.81 -10.33 -14.28
CA ARG A 13 22.73 -9.21 -14.21
C ARG A 13 22.65 -8.46 -12.89
N VAL A 14 23.82 -8.03 -12.42
CA VAL A 14 23.96 -7.12 -11.27
C VAL A 14 24.49 -5.80 -11.79
N ILE A 15 23.87 -4.70 -11.38
CA ILE A 15 24.22 -3.33 -11.75
C ILE A 15 24.31 -2.50 -10.48
N ASP A 16 25.45 -1.88 -10.27
CA ASP A 16 25.69 -0.95 -9.18
C ASP A 16 25.69 0.48 -9.72
N ILE A 17 24.86 1.37 -9.14
CA ILE A 17 24.72 2.78 -9.51
C ILE A 17 25.09 3.63 -8.30
N ALA A 18 25.97 4.59 -8.49
CA ALA A 18 26.53 5.35 -7.39
C ALA A 18 25.51 6.20 -6.63
N GLN A 19 24.53 6.79 -7.33
CA GLN A 19 23.50 7.61 -6.72
C GLN A 19 22.28 7.80 -7.64
N ALA A 20 21.10 7.89 -7.02
CA ALA A 20 19.89 8.47 -7.61
C ALA A 20 18.95 8.91 -6.48
N THR A 21 18.02 9.78 -6.78
CA THR A 21 17.00 10.27 -5.84
C THR A 21 15.61 9.78 -6.18
N LYS A 22 15.43 9.21 -7.36
CA LYS A 22 14.16 8.68 -7.84
C LYS A 22 14.35 7.32 -8.49
N LEU A 23 13.45 6.41 -8.17
CA LEU A 23 13.36 5.10 -8.78
C LEU A 23 11.97 4.93 -9.42
N LYS A 24 11.96 4.67 -10.71
CA LYS A 24 10.76 4.35 -11.47
C LYS A 24 10.87 2.93 -11.99
N ILE A 25 9.90 2.08 -11.64
CA ILE A 25 9.85 0.69 -12.08
C ILE A 25 8.54 0.44 -12.80
N GLY A 26 8.63 -0.18 -13.97
CA GLY A 26 7.50 -0.58 -14.77
C GLY A 26 7.61 -2.03 -15.26
N LEU A 27 6.91 -2.99 -14.62
CA LEU A 27 6.92 -4.40 -15.02
C LEU A 27 5.55 -4.89 -15.47
N VAL A 28 5.56 -5.78 -16.47
CA VAL A 28 4.30 -6.44 -16.90
C VAL A 28 4.00 -7.63 -16.02
N GLY A 29 4.96 -8.47 -15.73
CA GLY A 29 4.80 -9.64 -14.88
C GLY A 29 6.09 -10.01 -14.16
N GLY A 30 5.99 -10.91 -13.21
CA GLY A 30 7.12 -11.39 -12.41
C GLY A 30 7.07 -10.94 -10.96
N GLN A 31 8.18 -10.47 -10.44
CA GLN A 31 8.34 -10.04 -9.05
C GLN A 31 9.28 -8.84 -8.99
N VAL A 32 8.97 -7.89 -8.12
CA VAL A 32 9.86 -6.78 -7.81
C VAL A 32 9.98 -6.59 -6.30
N ASP A 33 11.21 -6.62 -5.81
CA ASP A 33 11.52 -6.38 -4.41
C ASP A 33 12.38 -5.12 -4.30
N VAL A 34 11.88 -4.11 -3.60
CA VAL A 34 12.60 -2.86 -3.31
C VAL A 34 12.89 -2.82 -1.82
N VAL A 35 14.15 -2.93 -1.46
CA VAL A 35 14.60 -2.97 -0.07
C VAL A 35 15.52 -1.79 0.21
N ALA A 36 15.19 -1.01 1.21
CA ALA A 36 15.99 0.13 1.60
C ALA A 36 17.14 -0.26 2.56
N HIS A 37 18.26 0.44 2.43
CA HIS A 37 19.43 0.33 3.30
C HIS A 37 19.99 1.71 3.66
N ASP A 38 20.96 1.74 4.57
CA ASP A 38 21.55 2.98 5.08
C ASP A 38 22.82 3.41 4.33
N GLU A 39 23.31 2.58 3.40
CA GLU A 39 24.51 2.86 2.62
C GLU A 39 24.19 3.73 1.39
N PRO A 40 25.14 4.52 0.89
CA PRO A 40 24.98 5.20 -0.39
C PRO A 40 25.10 4.19 -1.54
N GLY A 41 24.40 4.45 -2.62
CA GLY A 41 24.41 3.62 -3.81
C GLY A 41 23.15 2.79 -3.96
N ILE A 42 22.98 2.26 -5.14
CA ILE A 42 21.82 1.46 -5.53
C ILE A 42 22.34 0.22 -6.23
N ARG A 43 21.83 -0.93 -5.81
CA ARG A 43 22.15 -2.20 -6.41
C ARG A 43 20.90 -2.81 -7.02
N ILE A 44 20.96 -3.15 -8.29
CA ILE A 44 19.89 -3.77 -9.04
C ILE A 44 20.34 -5.17 -9.42
N GLU A 45 19.63 -6.18 -8.97
CA GLU A 45 19.85 -7.58 -9.29
C GLU A 45 18.67 -8.09 -10.14
N VAL A 46 18.96 -8.46 -11.37
CA VAL A 46 18.00 -9.08 -12.27
C VAL A 46 18.25 -10.57 -12.25
N HIS A 47 17.30 -11.32 -11.70
CA HIS A 47 17.40 -12.77 -11.52
C HIS A 47 16.83 -13.55 -12.71
N GLY A 48 15.98 -12.91 -13.51
CA GLY A 48 15.41 -13.55 -14.69
C GLY A 48 14.59 -12.58 -15.52
N VAL A 49 14.70 -12.71 -16.83
CA VAL A 49 13.91 -11.98 -17.81
C VAL A 49 13.34 -12.98 -18.81
N THR A 50 12.07 -12.86 -19.18
CA THR A 50 11.43 -13.74 -20.15
C THR A 50 10.79 -12.95 -21.27
N THR A 51 10.84 -13.49 -22.47
CA THR A 51 10.10 -13.04 -23.67
C THR A 51 10.58 -11.74 -24.30
N LYS A 52 10.87 -10.70 -23.51
CA LYS A 52 11.30 -9.38 -24.01
C LYS A 52 12.39 -8.81 -23.12
N ASP A 53 13.25 -8.01 -23.72
CA ASP A 53 14.34 -7.35 -23.00
C ASP A 53 13.82 -6.45 -21.89
N LEU A 54 14.57 -6.43 -20.79
CA LEU A 54 14.40 -5.46 -19.70
C LEU A 54 15.40 -4.33 -19.90
N ARG A 55 14.92 -3.09 -19.85
CA ARG A 55 15.74 -1.90 -19.92
C ARG A 55 15.96 -1.34 -18.53
N ILE A 56 17.20 -0.99 -18.23
CA ILE A 56 17.56 -0.20 -17.06
C ILE A 56 18.30 1.03 -17.58
N GLU A 57 17.84 2.21 -17.19
CA GLU A 57 18.41 3.48 -17.59
C GLU A 57 18.62 4.39 -16.38
N SER A 58 19.79 5.03 -16.30
CA SER A 58 20.12 5.98 -15.24
C SER A 58 20.63 7.27 -15.86
N ASP A 59 20.04 8.40 -15.47
CA ASP A 59 20.52 9.74 -15.84
C ASP A 59 21.37 10.41 -14.74
N GLY A 60 21.62 9.70 -13.64
CA GLY A 60 22.32 10.21 -12.46
C GLY A 60 21.41 10.81 -11.39
N THR A 61 20.14 11.04 -11.70
CA THR A 61 19.12 11.52 -10.76
C THR A 61 17.97 10.52 -10.61
N GLN A 62 17.57 9.94 -11.71
CA GLN A 62 16.50 8.96 -11.81
C GLN A 62 17.01 7.65 -12.41
N ILE A 63 16.53 6.56 -11.86
CA ILE A 63 16.66 5.23 -12.44
C ILE A 63 15.30 4.81 -12.97
N GLU A 64 15.26 4.30 -14.19
CA GLU A 64 14.07 3.73 -14.81
C GLU A 64 14.34 2.26 -15.18
N ILE A 65 13.47 1.36 -14.72
CA ILE A 65 13.49 -0.08 -15.00
C ILE A 65 12.18 -0.41 -15.71
N ASP A 66 12.23 -0.79 -16.97
CA ASP A 66 11.01 -1.08 -17.74
C ASP A 66 11.25 -2.04 -18.92
N HIS A 67 10.16 -2.42 -19.57
CA HIS A 67 10.19 -3.08 -20.85
C HIS A 67 10.03 -2.05 -21.98
N PRO A 68 11.09 -1.73 -22.76
CA PRO A 68 11.13 -0.58 -23.69
C PRO A 68 10.09 -0.63 -24.81
N GLN A 69 9.47 -1.75 -25.02
CA GLN A 69 8.44 -1.95 -26.06
C GLN A 69 7.03 -1.69 -25.57
N ILE A 70 6.88 -1.21 -24.33
CA ILE A 70 5.61 -0.97 -23.67
C ILE A 70 5.54 0.49 -23.26
N GLY A 71 4.68 1.25 -23.95
CA GLY A 71 4.43 2.65 -23.58
C GLY A 71 3.62 2.73 -22.29
N TRP A 72 4.23 3.17 -21.22
CA TRP A 72 3.58 3.32 -19.90
C TRP A 72 2.58 4.46 -19.82
N ASP A 73 2.54 5.34 -20.80
CA ASP A 73 1.59 6.45 -20.87
C ASP A 73 0.13 5.95 -21.07
N ASN A 74 -0.05 4.72 -21.56
CA ASN A 74 -1.34 4.05 -21.78
C ASN A 74 -1.42 2.71 -21.03
N PHE A 75 -1.34 2.75 -19.72
CA PHE A 75 -1.40 1.59 -18.83
C PHE A 75 -2.55 0.60 -19.14
N LEU A 76 -3.72 1.10 -19.54
CA LEU A 76 -4.86 0.26 -19.94
C LEU A 76 -4.66 -0.47 -21.26
N GLU A 77 -3.85 0.06 -22.17
CA GLU A 77 -3.52 -0.63 -23.43
C GLU A 77 -2.57 -1.81 -23.21
N VAL A 78 -1.67 -1.67 -22.24
CA VAL A 78 -0.76 -2.74 -21.83
C VAL A 78 -1.57 -3.94 -21.34
N PHE A 79 -2.57 -3.69 -20.50
CA PHE A 79 -3.45 -4.74 -19.97
C PHE A 79 -4.23 -5.48 -21.07
N ARG A 80 -4.76 -4.74 -22.05
CA ARG A 80 -5.54 -5.33 -23.14
C ARG A 80 -4.72 -6.19 -24.10
N ASN A 81 -3.44 -5.87 -24.27
CA ASN A 81 -2.56 -6.52 -25.26
C ASN A 81 -1.77 -7.71 -24.71
N PHE A 82 -1.62 -7.83 -23.40
CA PHE A 82 -0.74 -8.82 -22.76
C PHE A 82 -1.47 -9.71 -21.77
N GLY A 83 -2.51 -10.40 -22.12
CA GLY A 83 -3.08 -11.43 -21.25
C GLY A 83 -2.02 -12.29 -20.50
N SER A 84 -2.32 -13.45 -20.02
CA SER A 84 -1.47 -14.29 -19.15
C SER A 84 -0.06 -14.69 -19.70
N GLY A 85 0.32 -14.23 -20.89
CA GLY A 85 1.59 -14.56 -21.58
C GLY A 85 2.56 -13.39 -21.78
N GLY A 86 2.41 -12.27 -21.05
CA GLY A 86 3.29 -11.10 -21.16
C GLY A 86 4.72 -11.32 -20.67
N PRO A 87 5.63 -10.35 -20.93
CA PRO A 87 6.99 -10.43 -20.45
C PRO A 87 7.03 -10.43 -18.93
N LYS A 88 7.95 -11.19 -18.35
CA LYS A 88 8.17 -11.27 -16.91
C LYS A 88 9.61 -10.92 -16.60
N ALA A 89 9.81 -10.27 -15.47
CA ALA A 89 11.13 -10.05 -14.89
C ALA A 89 11.09 -10.24 -13.38
N GLU A 90 12.15 -10.79 -12.84
CA GLU A 90 12.38 -10.90 -11.40
C GLU A 90 13.54 -9.97 -11.04
N VAL A 91 13.24 -8.93 -10.28
CA VAL A 91 14.17 -7.84 -10.01
C VAL A 91 14.19 -7.51 -8.52
N SER A 92 15.38 -7.51 -7.94
CA SER A 92 15.62 -7.02 -6.58
C SER A 92 16.42 -5.72 -6.65
N VAL A 93 15.95 -4.69 -5.95
CA VAL A 93 16.59 -3.37 -5.94
C VAL A 93 16.87 -2.95 -4.51
N ALA A 94 18.14 -2.88 -4.16
CA ALA A 94 18.58 -2.32 -2.89
C ALA A 94 18.86 -0.81 -3.09
N VAL A 95 18.24 0.03 -2.25
CA VAL A 95 18.23 1.50 -2.42
C VAL A 95 18.48 2.24 -1.11
N PRO A 96 19.00 3.47 -1.15
CA PRO A 96 19.00 4.34 0.03
C PRO A 96 17.56 4.65 0.49
N ARG A 97 17.33 4.72 1.81
CA ARG A 97 16.00 4.99 2.40
C ARG A 97 15.29 6.21 1.83
N GLY A 98 16.03 7.24 1.48
CA GLY A 98 15.50 8.53 1.01
C GLY A 98 15.11 8.58 -0.47
N ILE A 99 15.10 7.46 -1.18
CA ILE A 99 14.71 7.44 -2.60
C ILE A 99 13.19 7.58 -2.75
N ALA A 100 12.74 8.40 -3.69
CA ALA A 100 11.33 8.48 -4.05
C ALA A 100 10.98 7.36 -5.04
N LEU A 101 9.95 6.56 -4.75
CA LEU A 101 9.57 5.39 -5.53
C LEU A 101 8.29 5.64 -6.34
N ASN A 102 8.34 5.32 -7.64
CA ASN A 102 7.16 5.18 -8.49
C ASN A 102 7.16 3.79 -9.14
N LEU A 103 6.32 2.91 -8.64
CA LEU A 103 6.19 1.53 -9.09
C LEU A 103 4.88 1.36 -9.85
N GLY A 104 4.96 0.77 -11.04
CA GLY A 104 3.81 0.36 -11.83
C GLY A 104 3.98 -1.09 -12.29
N VAL A 105 3.08 -1.97 -11.87
CA VAL A 105 3.09 -3.37 -12.28
C VAL A 105 1.73 -3.79 -12.86
N VAL A 106 1.73 -4.69 -13.82
CA VAL A 106 0.47 -5.18 -14.40
C VAL A 106 0.04 -6.48 -13.72
N ASN A 107 0.91 -7.49 -13.75
CA ASN A 107 0.64 -8.80 -13.16
C ASN A 107 1.92 -9.31 -12.48
N ALA A 108 2.39 -8.55 -11.51
CA ALA A 108 3.59 -8.86 -10.75
C ALA A 108 3.35 -8.61 -9.27
N GLY A 109 3.95 -9.44 -8.43
CA GLY A 109 4.04 -9.18 -7.00
C GLY A 109 5.04 -8.05 -6.73
N ALA A 110 4.79 -7.25 -5.70
CA ALA A 110 5.68 -6.18 -5.28
C ALA A 110 5.90 -6.18 -3.77
N LEU A 111 7.17 -6.18 -3.36
CA LEU A 111 7.58 -5.95 -1.98
C LEU A 111 8.35 -4.63 -1.91
N VAL A 112 7.96 -3.77 -0.99
CA VAL A 112 8.66 -2.50 -0.72
C VAL A 112 8.95 -2.43 0.77
N SER A 113 10.20 -2.31 1.15
CA SER A 113 10.58 -2.31 2.57
C SER A 113 11.59 -1.21 2.92
N GLY A 114 11.35 -0.54 4.05
CA GLY A 114 12.31 0.35 4.70
C GLY A 114 12.46 1.76 4.10
N LEU A 115 11.61 2.18 3.17
CA LEU A 115 11.70 3.51 2.56
C LEU A 115 11.30 4.62 3.54
N ALA A 116 11.99 5.75 3.43
CA ALA A 116 11.76 6.96 4.22
C ALA A 116 11.50 8.19 3.33
N ASN A 117 10.72 8.02 2.27
CA ASN A 117 10.28 9.08 1.36
C ASN A 117 8.95 8.66 0.72
N ASP A 118 8.30 9.58 0.03
CA ASP A 118 7.02 9.31 -0.62
C ASP A 118 7.11 8.20 -1.66
N ALA A 119 6.10 7.34 -1.69
CA ALA A 119 6.02 6.24 -2.63
C ALA A 119 4.65 6.21 -3.32
N LYS A 120 4.68 5.91 -4.62
CA LYS A 120 3.49 5.68 -5.44
C LYS A 120 3.55 4.30 -6.05
N LEU A 121 2.56 3.46 -5.72
CA LEU A 121 2.47 2.07 -6.14
C LEU A 121 1.18 1.86 -6.94
N ASN A 122 1.31 1.32 -8.13
CA ASN A 122 0.16 1.05 -9.00
C ASN A 122 0.23 -0.40 -9.47
N THR A 123 -0.86 -1.15 -9.33
CA THR A 123 -0.96 -2.50 -9.85
C THR A 123 -2.30 -2.73 -10.57
N VAL A 124 -2.30 -3.60 -11.55
CA VAL A 124 -3.57 -4.10 -12.12
C VAL A 124 -3.95 -5.41 -11.44
N SER A 125 -3.01 -6.35 -11.39
CA SER A 125 -3.22 -7.67 -10.79
C SER A 125 -1.91 -8.14 -10.20
N GLY A 126 -1.89 -8.35 -8.95
CA GLY A 126 -0.72 -8.75 -8.18
C GLY A 126 -0.71 -8.04 -6.83
N ASP A 127 -0.21 -8.74 -5.85
CA ASP A 127 -0.25 -8.28 -4.47
C ASP A 127 0.87 -7.28 -4.20
N ILE A 128 0.57 -6.30 -3.37
CA ILE A 128 1.53 -5.31 -2.90
C ILE A 128 1.73 -5.48 -1.41
N ILE A 129 2.97 -5.68 -1.00
CA ILE A 129 3.37 -5.70 0.39
C ILE A 129 4.30 -4.52 0.63
N VAL A 130 3.93 -3.66 1.57
CA VAL A 130 4.78 -2.57 2.05
C VAL A 130 5.10 -2.82 3.52
N ASP A 131 6.36 -2.81 3.85
CA ASP A 131 6.83 -3.06 5.21
C ASP A 131 7.76 -1.94 5.67
N THR A 132 7.50 -1.40 6.87
CA THR A 132 8.32 -0.33 7.48
C THR A 132 8.52 0.87 6.55
N HIS A 133 7.46 1.62 6.28
CA HIS A 133 7.51 2.80 5.42
C HIS A 133 7.31 4.10 6.20
N THR A 134 8.13 5.11 5.91
CA THR A 134 7.99 6.45 6.47
C THR A 134 7.82 7.47 5.34
N GLY A 135 6.66 8.14 5.31
CA GLY A 135 6.30 9.11 4.26
C GLY A 135 4.85 8.97 3.83
N ASP A 136 4.48 9.70 2.80
CA ASP A 136 3.15 9.61 2.22
C ASP A 136 3.11 8.48 1.17
N LEU A 137 2.16 7.57 1.31
CA LEU A 137 1.99 6.40 0.47
C LEU A 137 0.71 6.53 -0.38
N SER A 138 0.85 6.39 -1.69
CA SER A 138 -0.27 6.32 -2.62
C SER A 138 -0.31 4.96 -3.30
N VAL A 139 -1.41 4.22 -3.14
CA VAL A 139 -1.58 2.88 -3.73
C VAL A 139 -2.83 2.84 -4.59
N ASN A 140 -2.70 2.34 -5.81
CA ASN A 140 -3.85 2.11 -6.69
C ASN A 140 -3.78 0.67 -7.21
N THR A 141 -4.83 -0.09 -6.99
CA THR A 141 -4.96 -1.47 -7.47
C THR A 141 -6.29 -1.70 -8.18
N VAL A 142 -6.28 -2.55 -9.17
CA VAL A 142 -7.54 -3.02 -9.77
C VAL A 142 -7.93 -4.36 -9.16
N SER A 143 -6.98 -5.29 -9.07
CA SER A 143 -7.20 -6.61 -8.47
C SER A 143 -5.90 -7.10 -7.86
N GLY A 144 -5.91 -7.38 -6.63
CA GLY A 144 -4.75 -7.79 -5.82
C GLY A 144 -4.84 -7.21 -4.43
N ASP A 145 -4.32 -7.93 -3.48
CA ASP A 145 -4.36 -7.54 -2.09
C ASP A 145 -3.24 -6.55 -1.77
N VAL A 146 -3.54 -5.60 -0.90
CA VAL A 146 -2.59 -4.60 -0.44
C VAL A 146 -2.38 -4.76 1.06
N GLN A 147 -1.17 -5.11 1.45
CA GLN A 147 -0.80 -5.24 2.85
C GLN A 147 0.28 -4.22 3.21
N ILE A 148 -0.02 -3.34 4.15
CA ILE A 148 0.88 -2.28 4.61
C ILE A 148 1.09 -2.44 6.10
N ARG A 149 2.35 -2.63 6.47
CA ARG A 149 2.79 -2.83 7.85
C ARG A 149 3.72 -1.71 8.27
N GLU A 150 3.61 -1.30 9.54
CA GLU A 150 4.50 -0.29 10.14
C GLU A 150 4.62 1.01 9.33
N LEU A 151 3.49 1.51 8.83
CA LEU A 151 3.46 2.80 8.15
C LEU A 151 3.54 3.95 9.15
N THR A 152 4.48 4.86 8.91
CA THR A 152 4.54 6.15 9.60
C THR A 152 4.35 7.28 8.60
N GLY A 153 3.17 7.92 8.59
CA GLY A 153 2.86 8.97 7.61
C GLY A 153 1.39 9.03 7.26
N SER A 154 1.07 9.12 5.98
CA SER A 154 -0.32 9.13 5.49
C SER A 154 -0.49 8.13 4.35
N ILE A 155 -1.69 7.57 4.22
CA ILE A 155 -2.01 6.68 3.11
C ILE A 155 -3.25 7.15 2.34
N ASN A 156 -3.17 7.03 1.02
CA ASN A 156 -4.28 7.11 0.10
C ASN A 156 -4.30 5.85 -0.78
N ALA A 157 -5.26 4.97 -0.56
CA ALA A 157 -5.40 3.71 -1.30
C ALA A 157 -6.71 3.65 -2.07
N ASN A 158 -6.64 3.28 -3.33
CA ASN A 158 -7.81 3.05 -4.18
C ASN A 158 -7.75 1.62 -4.72
N SER A 159 -8.80 0.84 -4.49
CA SER A 159 -8.94 -0.54 -4.96
C SER A 159 -10.27 -0.74 -5.71
N VAL A 160 -10.26 -1.55 -6.75
CA VAL A 160 -11.52 -2.01 -7.35
C VAL A 160 -11.90 -3.37 -6.76
N SER A 161 -10.95 -4.29 -6.65
CA SER A 161 -11.18 -5.61 -6.09
C SER A 161 -9.89 -6.09 -5.42
N GLY A 162 -9.98 -6.50 -4.21
CA GLY A 162 -8.87 -6.91 -3.36
C GLY A 162 -8.96 -6.27 -1.98
N ASP A 163 -8.43 -6.94 -1.01
CA ASP A 163 -8.45 -6.49 0.37
C ASP A 163 -7.34 -5.48 0.63
N VAL A 164 -7.60 -4.51 1.49
CA VAL A 164 -6.63 -3.50 1.88
C VAL A 164 -6.43 -3.55 3.40
N ALA A 165 -5.25 -3.94 3.83
CA ALA A 165 -4.86 -3.97 5.24
C ALA A 165 -3.76 -2.94 5.51
N VAL A 166 -3.97 -2.07 6.50
CA VAL A 166 -3.03 -1.02 6.90
C VAL A 166 -2.80 -1.07 8.40
N THR A 167 -1.55 -1.15 8.80
CA THR A 167 -1.14 -1.05 10.21
C THR A 167 -0.02 -0.04 10.37
N GLY A 168 -0.04 0.72 11.47
CA GLY A 168 1.06 1.63 11.79
C GLY A 168 0.65 2.92 12.51
N SER A 169 1.62 3.80 12.68
CA SER A 169 1.43 5.14 13.25
C SER A 169 1.06 6.15 12.16
N VAL A 170 -0.22 6.12 11.75
CA VAL A 170 -0.69 6.80 10.55
C VAL A 170 -1.44 8.08 10.92
N ARG A 171 -1.04 9.21 10.35
CA ARG A 171 -1.72 10.51 10.57
C ARG A 171 -3.05 10.62 9.83
N ARG A 172 -3.13 10.03 8.64
CA ARG A 172 -4.33 10.05 7.80
C ARG A 172 -4.43 8.75 7.02
N ILE A 173 -5.61 8.14 7.09
CA ILE A 173 -5.98 6.98 6.28
C ILE A 173 -7.14 7.39 5.38
N THR A 174 -6.98 7.23 4.07
CA THR A 174 -8.05 7.36 3.09
C THR A 174 -8.02 6.12 2.22
N ILE A 175 -9.11 5.34 2.24
CA ILE A 175 -9.23 4.11 1.46
C ILE A 175 -10.58 4.09 0.77
N ASP A 176 -10.55 4.00 -0.55
CA ASP A 176 -11.71 3.87 -1.40
C ASP A 176 -11.67 2.52 -2.12
N THR A 177 -12.68 1.67 -1.94
CA THR A 177 -12.78 0.38 -2.61
C THR A 177 -14.15 0.13 -3.20
N VAL A 178 -14.23 -0.61 -4.28
CA VAL A 178 -15.51 -1.08 -4.81
C VAL A 178 -15.87 -2.43 -4.18
N SER A 179 -14.94 -3.36 -4.15
CA SER A 179 -15.16 -4.70 -3.58
C SER A 179 -13.89 -5.19 -2.89
N GLY A 180 -14.00 -5.59 -1.67
CA GLY A 180 -12.90 -6.05 -0.83
C GLY A 180 -13.04 -5.55 0.62
N ALA A 181 -12.45 -6.25 1.53
CA ALA A 181 -12.43 -5.87 2.92
C ALA A 181 -11.37 -4.78 3.18
N ILE A 182 -11.70 -3.87 4.10
CA ILE A 182 -10.75 -2.87 4.59
C ILE A 182 -10.43 -3.18 6.05
N TRP A 183 -9.14 -3.28 6.35
CA TRP A 183 -8.65 -3.40 7.70
C TRP A 183 -7.69 -2.24 8.01
N ALA A 184 -8.07 -1.36 8.91
CA ALA A 184 -7.27 -0.21 9.34
C ALA A 184 -6.97 -0.30 10.83
N ASP A 185 -5.72 -0.61 11.17
CA ASP A 185 -5.23 -0.65 12.54
C ASP A 185 -4.29 0.54 12.78
N ALA A 186 -4.84 1.58 13.36
CA ALA A 186 -4.13 2.83 13.55
C ALA A 186 -3.63 2.98 14.99
N THR A 187 -2.33 3.10 15.12
CA THR A 187 -1.65 3.41 16.38
C THR A 187 -1.13 4.84 16.37
N GLY A 188 -0.91 5.42 17.56
CA GLY A 188 -0.37 6.78 17.68
C GLY A 188 -1.39 7.89 17.40
N ASN A 189 -0.90 9.05 16.99
CA ASN A 189 -1.71 10.26 16.80
C ASN A 189 -2.31 10.33 15.41
N ILE A 190 -3.43 9.65 15.21
CA ILE A 190 -4.19 9.74 13.96
C ILE A 190 -5.19 10.91 14.01
N ASN A 191 -5.30 11.66 12.90
CA ASN A 191 -6.22 12.78 12.79
C ASN A 191 -7.50 12.39 12.05
N THR A 192 -7.37 11.58 11.01
CA THR A 192 -8.51 11.31 10.11
C THR A 192 -8.45 9.90 9.55
N ILE A 193 -9.59 9.22 9.57
CA ILE A 193 -9.84 7.96 8.85
C ILE A 193 -11.05 8.17 7.96
N ASN A 194 -10.87 8.02 6.65
CA ASN A 194 -11.94 8.05 5.66
C ASN A 194 -11.95 6.71 4.91
N LEU A 195 -13.02 5.94 5.08
CA LEU A 195 -13.20 4.67 4.39
C LEU A 195 -14.49 4.70 3.57
N ASN A 196 -14.40 4.40 2.29
CA ASN A 196 -15.54 4.27 1.42
C ASN A 196 -15.51 2.93 0.70
N THR A 197 -16.59 2.17 0.78
CA THR A 197 -16.74 0.91 0.08
C THR A 197 -18.13 0.77 -0.54
N VAL A 198 -18.20 0.07 -1.66
CA VAL A 198 -19.51 -0.31 -2.21
C VAL A 198 -19.92 -1.67 -1.66
N ALA A 199 -19.03 -2.67 -1.76
CA ALA A 199 -19.30 -4.01 -1.25
C ALA A 199 -18.05 -4.55 -0.55
N GLY A 200 -18.12 -4.67 0.74
CA GLY A 200 -17.02 -5.16 1.57
C GLY A 200 -17.14 -4.66 3.00
N ASN A 201 -16.57 -5.39 3.91
CA ASN A 201 -16.58 -5.03 5.32
C ASN A 201 -15.42 -4.09 5.64
N SER A 202 -15.66 -3.11 6.49
CA SER A 202 -14.64 -2.20 6.98
C SER A 202 -14.43 -2.41 8.48
N THR A 203 -13.22 -2.73 8.88
CA THR A 203 -12.83 -2.87 10.28
C THR A 203 -11.79 -1.83 10.63
N ILE A 204 -12.08 -1.04 11.65
CA ILE A 204 -11.19 0.00 12.17
C ILE A 204 -10.82 -0.37 13.59
N ARG A 205 -9.52 -0.43 13.87
CA ARG A 205 -9.01 -0.63 15.21
C ARG A 205 -8.31 0.65 15.68
N LEU A 206 -8.66 1.12 16.87
CA LEU A 206 -8.14 2.32 17.49
C LEU A 206 -7.67 2.03 18.92
N ALA A 207 -6.71 2.79 19.41
CA ALA A 207 -6.36 2.77 20.83
C ALA A 207 -7.54 3.21 21.69
N GLU A 208 -7.80 2.52 22.79
CA GLU A 208 -8.90 2.83 23.72
C GLU A 208 -8.82 4.26 24.28
N THR A 209 -7.61 4.75 24.48
CA THR A 209 -7.34 6.09 25.02
C THR A 209 -7.52 7.23 24.02
N LEU A 210 -7.65 6.92 22.72
CA LEU A 210 -7.76 7.93 21.67
C LEU A 210 -9.20 8.47 21.59
N PRO A 211 -9.46 9.77 21.83
CA PRO A 211 -10.78 10.33 21.59
C PRO A 211 -11.14 10.28 20.10
N ALA A 212 -12.40 9.95 19.80
CA ALA A 212 -12.84 9.77 18.44
C ALA A 212 -14.23 10.36 18.19
N ASN A 213 -14.41 10.97 17.02
CA ASN A 213 -15.70 11.38 16.49
C ASN A 213 -16.06 10.45 15.32
N TYR A 214 -17.26 9.91 15.32
CA TYR A 214 -17.71 8.92 14.34
C TYR A 214 -18.84 9.46 13.46
N VAL A 215 -18.70 9.31 12.17
CA VAL A 215 -19.77 9.49 11.18
C VAL A 215 -19.76 8.28 10.26
N MET A 216 -20.69 7.34 10.46
CA MET A 216 -20.74 6.08 9.76
C MET A 216 -22.07 5.88 9.07
N ARG A 217 -22.04 5.43 7.83
CA ARG A 217 -23.24 5.21 7.02
C ARG A 217 -23.16 3.88 6.30
N SER A 218 -24.18 3.05 6.45
CA SER A 218 -24.34 1.84 5.65
C SER A 218 -25.77 1.77 5.11
N MET A 219 -25.91 1.48 3.82
CA MET A 219 -27.24 1.31 3.21
C MET A 219 -27.83 -0.06 3.52
N SER A 220 -26.99 -1.10 3.57
CA SER A 220 -27.43 -2.49 3.78
C SER A 220 -26.38 -3.29 4.54
N GLY A 221 -26.00 -2.82 5.71
CA GLY A 221 -25.04 -3.47 6.58
C GLY A 221 -25.17 -2.93 8.00
N ARG A 222 -24.51 -3.60 8.93
CA ARG A 222 -24.50 -3.21 10.33
C ARG A 222 -23.38 -2.21 10.61
N VAL A 223 -23.62 -1.34 11.58
CA VAL A 223 -22.59 -0.47 12.13
C VAL A 223 -22.38 -0.90 13.59
N MET A 224 -21.21 -1.42 13.87
CA MET A 224 -20.81 -1.89 15.20
C MET A 224 -19.72 -0.99 15.77
N VAL A 225 -19.92 -0.50 16.98
CA VAL A 225 -18.92 0.28 17.71
C VAL A 225 -18.74 -0.32 19.09
N ASP A 226 -17.55 -0.82 19.40
CA ASP A 226 -17.20 -1.48 20.65
C ASP A 226 -18.14 -2.62 21.01
N GLY A 227 -18.45 -3.47 20.02
CA GLY A 227 -19.33 -4.62 20.17
C GLY A 227 -20.82 -4.30 20.28
N ILE A 228 -21.21 -3.02 20.22
CA ILE A 228 -22.61 -2.58 20.26
C ILE A 228 -23.08 -2.31 18.86
N ASP A 229 -24.16 -2.98 18.43
CA ASP A 229 -24.83 -2.68 17.17
C ASP A 229 -25.53 -1.31 17.28
N ARG A 230 -25.15 -0.39 16.41
CA ARG A 230 -25.66 0.98 16.31
C ARG A 230 -26.66 1.14 15.18
N GLY A 231 -26.96 0.07 14.45
CA GLY A 231 -27.88 0.04 13.34
C GLY A 231 -29.30 -0.31 13.75
N ALA A 232 -30.24 0.12 12.92
CA ALA A 232 -31.61 -0.35 12.91
C ALA A 232 -31.85 -1.24 11.67
N THR A 233 -33.03 -1.84 11.56
CA THR A 233 -33.44 -2.56 10.34
C THR A 233 -33.51 -1.58 9.16
N GLY A 234 -32.55 -1.60 8.24
CA GLY A 234 -32.49 -0.73 7.07
C GLY A 234 -31.24 0.16 7.04
N PRO A 235 -31.25 1.23 6.23
CA PRO A 235 -30.11 2.13 6.14
C PRO A 235 -29.72 2.72 7.50
N THR A 236 -28.46 2.53 7.86
CA THR A 236 -27.90 2.99 9.14
C THR A 236 -27.12 4.27 8.93
N ASN A 237 -27.39 5.26 9.76
CA ASN A 237 -26.62 6.50 9.84
C ASN A 237 -26.29 6.75 11.31
N TYR A 238 -25.05 6.48 11.69
CA TYR A 238 -24.57 6.64 13.05
C TYR A 238 -23.64 7.83 13.18
N THR A 239 -23.94 8.71 14.12
CA THR A 239 -23.06 9.79 14.56
C THR A 239 -22.86 9.67 16.06
N GLY A 240 -21.63 9.67 16.51
CA GLY A 240 -21.30 9.50 17.92
C GLY A 240 -19.88 9.91 18.23
N SER A 241 -19.52 9.88 19.49
CA SER A 241 -18.18 10.19 19.94
C SER A 241 -17.75 9.25 21.07
N ALA A 242 -16.45 9.10 21.25
CA ALA A 242 -15.86 8.40 22.37
C ALA A 242 -14.72 9.24 22.96
N GLY A 243 -14.65 9.30 24.28
CA GLY A 243 -13.69 10.16 25.00
C GLY A 243 -14.08 11.65 24.94
N GLU A 244 -13.23 12.48 25.55
CA GLU A 244 -13.41 13.93 25.50
C GLU A 244 -12.79 14.50 24.24
N LEU A 245 -13.60 15.18 23.42
CA LEU A 245 -13.14 15.80 22.15
C LEU A 245 -12.42 17.15 22.38
N ALA A 246 -11.95 17.43 23.61
CA ALA A 246 -11.16 18.60 23.93
C ALA A 246 -9.69 18.34 23.59
N GLY A 247 -9.20 18.87 22.45
CA GLY A 247 -7.81 18.69 22.01
C GLY A 247 -7.68 17.78 20.79
N SER A 248 -6.72 16.84 20.81
CA SER A 248 -6.50 15.92 19.70
C SER A 248 -7.52 14.78 19.73
N PHE A 249 -8.22 14.59 18.64
CA PHE A 249 -9.14 13.47 18.41
C PHE A 249 -9.06 12.98 16.96
N VAL A 250 -9.49 11.75 16.73
CA VAL A 250 -9.62 11.23 15.38
C VAL A 250 -11.03 11.45 14.82
N ASP A 251 -11.11 11.96 13.60
CA ASP A 251 -12.37 12.06 12.84
C ASP A 251 -12.50 10.81 11.93
N VAL A 252 -13.40 9.90 12.29
CA VAL A 252 -13.64 8.64 11.59
C VAL A 252 -14.90 8.76 10.75
N ARG A 253 -14.73 8.65 9.44
CA ARG A 253 -15.81 8.62 8.46
C ARG A 253 -15.75 7.31 7.70
N ALA A 254 -16.82 6.53 7.77
CA ALA A 254 -16.93 5.29 7.04
C ALA A 254 -18.27 5.20 6.33
N ASN A 255 -18.22 4.94 5.04
CA ASN A 255 -19.42 4.81 4.21
C ASN A 255 -19.40 3.47 3.49
N SER A 256 -20.50 2.74 3.54
CA SER A 256 -20.71 1.49 2.82
C SER A 256 -22.07 1.46 2.12
N VAL A 257 -22.14 0.85 0.96
CA VAL A 257 -23.44 0.51 0.36
C VAL A 257 -23.89 -0.86 0.84
N SER A 258 -23.01 -1.86 0.78
CA SER A 258 -23.33 -3.21 1.21
C SER A 258 -22.12 -3.80 1.92
N GLY A 259 -22.13 -3.79 3.21
CA GLY A 259 -21.07 -4.30 4.07
C GLY A 259 -21.15 -3.71 5.48
N ASP A 260 -20.62 -4.44 6.41
CA ASP A 260 -20.58 -4.07 7.81
C ASP A 260 -19.43 -3.09 8.08
N ILE A 261 -19.67 -2.13 8.95
CA ILE A 261 -18.65 -1.21 9.46
C ILE A 261 -18.45 -1.52 10.94
N THR A 262 -17.25 -1.90 11.31
CA THR A 262 -16.90 -2.26 12.69
C THR A 262 -15.78 -1.38 13.20
N VAL A 263 -15.97 -0.78 14.36
CA VAL A 263 -14.92 -0.08 15.11
C VAL A 263 -14.65 -0.83 16.40
N LEU A 264 -13.39 -1.13 16.63
CA LEU A 264 -12.90 -1.80 17.83
C LEU A 264 -11.92 -0.88 18.55
N ARG A 265 -12.12 -0.68 19.84
CA ARG A 265 -11.17 0.04 20.69
C ARG A 265 -10.47 -0.96 21.59
N GLN A 266 -9.15 -0.95 21.54
CA GLN A 266 -8.32 -1.90 22.28
C GLN A 266 -7.28 -1.19 23.14
N PRO A 267 -6.93 -1.74 24.31
CA PRO A 267 -5.79 -1.22 25.06
C PRO A 267 -4.53 -1.24 24.20
N VAL A 268 -3.69 -0.23 24.37
CA VAL A 268 -2.39 -0.18 23.70
C VAL A 268 -1.55 -1.35 24.20
N ARG A 269 -1.17 -2.27 23.31
CA ARG A 269 -0.18 -3.30 23.67
C ARG A 269 1.14 -2.60 23.98
N THR A 270 1.56 -2.69 25.22
CA THR A 270 2.93 -2.34 25.61
C THR A 270 3.80 -3.57 25.42
N VAL A 271 5.02 -3.38 24.97
CA VAL A 271 6.02 -4.45 24.70
C VAL A 271 6.32 -5.33 25.94
N ALA A 272 5.81 -4.96 27.11
CA ALA A 272 5.94 -5.72 28.35
C ALA A 272 5.03 -6.96 28.45
N ASP A 273 4.06 -7.11 27.55
CA ASP A 273 3.10 -8.25 27.60
C ASP A 273 3.65 -9.52 26.94
N ASP A 274 4.80 -9.46 26.25
CA ASP A 274 5.39 -10.61 25.56
C ASP A 274 6.35 -11.44 26.46
N GLU A 275 6.70 -10.97 27.66
CA GLU A 275 7.61 -11.68 28.59
C GLU A 275 6.90 -12.69 29.53
N GLU A 276 5.58 -12.76 29.57
CA GLU A 276 4.85 -13.67 30.49
C GLU A 276 4.62 -15.10 29.94
N TRP A 277 5.08 -15.43 28.74
CA TRP A 277 4.88 -16.78 28.16
C TRP A 277 6.09 -17.71 28.27
N GLU A 278 7.19 -17.31 28.92
CA GLU A 278 8.40 -18.15 29.15
C GLU A 278 8.62 -18.54 30.61
N ALA A 279 7.58 -18.67 31.43
CA ALA A 279 7.70 -19.20 32.81
C ALA A 279 6.94 -20.51 33.01
#